data_5ca660bee29530d5e2580d329bba0306
#
_entry.id   5ca660bee29530d5e2580d329bba0306
#
_cell.length_a   1.000
_cell.length_b   1.000
_cell.length_c   1.000
_cell.angle_alpha   90.00
_cell.angle_beta   90.00
_cell.angle_gamma   90.00
#
_symmetry.space_group_name_H-M   'P 1'
#
loop_
_entity.id
_entity.type
_entity.pdbx_description
1 polymer ?
#
loop_
_entity_poly.entity_id
_entity_poly.type
_entity_poly.pdbx_seq_one_letter_code
_entity_poly.pdbx_strand_id
1 'polypeptide(L)'
;MYNXLFLSLIFGITLXSSSXAKSLNVLFIFTDDHAYQAISAYGSNRNKTPXIDRIAXXGMLXXRAFVTXSXCAPSRAVILTGKHXHXNGXLTXGQXFXGXQXTFPKLLQNKGYQTAMIGKWHLKSDPTGFDFWQVLQGQGPYYNPPMNTAEGVKRITGYTTDVITDVTLEWLKNGRDKNKPFFVMSQHKAPHRNWQPGPKYLTKYDNVEIPEPATLRDDYKNRLEPASTQAMTIDRHLSASDLKFKAPGNLTSEQKAKWNAAYGPKNEAFENAKLEGDDLFKWKYQRYVKDYLRCIDSVDENIGRLLDYLDETGLAKNTVVIYSSDQGWYLGEHGWYDKRWMYEESFRTPLIVRWPGVTKAGSKNADLVQNLDYAQTFLDICGIKSPKDMQGASIVPLLKGKQPKNWRKSLYYQYYEYPGAHSVRRHYGVRTDRYKLIYFYMLDGWELYDLKTDPDELNSLYGKKGYEKITSDLKTELTRLRKVYQVPEDTRPLSRAPREPRKNKKG
;
A
#
# COMPACT_ATOMS: atom_id res chain seq x y z
N MET A 1 50.04 -75.05 13.53
CA MET A 1 48.83 -74.77 12.76
C MET A 1 48.06 -73.61 13.41
N TYR A 2 48.21 -72.45 12.88
CA TYR A 2 47.50 -71.24 13.39
C TYR A 2 46.55 -70.70 12.31
N ASN A 3 45.33 -70.67 12.68
CA ASN A 3 44.30 -70.16 11.81
C ASN A 3 44.06 -68.64 12.12
N UNK A 4 44.23 -67.56 11.30
CA UNK A 4 43.94 -66.50 11.49
C UNK A 4 42.87 -66.21 11.00
N LEU A 5 41.98 -65.77 11.62
CA LEU A 5 40.69 -65.16 11.20
C LEU A 5 40.93 -63.73 10.84
N PHE A 6 40.66 -63.42 9.58
CA PHE A 6 40.61 -62.01 9.10
C PHE A 6 39.21 -61.49 9.35
N LEU A 7 39.07 -60.48 10.25
CA LEU A 7 37.81 -59.72 10.44
C LEU A 7 37.86 -58.53 9.50
N SER A 8 37.03 -58.58 8.48
CA SER A 8 36.85 -57.44 7.59
C SER A 8 35.82 -56.42 8.18
N LEU A 9 36.33 -55.30 8.66
CA LEU A 9 35.49 -54.19 9.10
C LEU A 9 34.97 -53.44 7.86
N ILE A 10 33.69 -53.57 7.56
CA ILE A 10 33.04 -52.77 6.51
C ILE A 10 32.63 -51.47 7.16
N PHE A 11 33.32 -50.37 6.83
CA PHE A 11 32.93 -49.03 7.19
C PHE A 11 31.82 -48.60 6.22
N GLY A 12 30.59 -48.65 6.66
CA GLY A 12 29.48 -48.12 5.92
C GLY A 12 29.50 -46.60 5.99
N ILE A 13 29.89 -45.96 4.92
CA ILE A 13 29.78 -44.50 4.79
C ILE A 13 28.32 -44.17 4.48
N THR A 14 27.59 -43.75 5.47
CA THR A 14 26.26 -43.21 5.26
C THR A 14 26.42 -41.75 4.74
N LEU A 15 26.26 -41.64 3.47
CA LEU A 15 26.19 -40.31 2.84
C LEU A 15 24.84 -39.68 3.19
N UNK A 16 24.65 -38.92 4.03
CA UNK A 16 23.74 -38.30 4.29
C UNK A 16 23.53 -37.48 3.33
N SER A 17 22.74 -37.56 2.70
CA SER A 17 22.24 -36.59 1.79
C SER A 17 21.63 -35.42 2.54
N SER A 18 22.39 -34.39 2.72
CA SER A 18 21.82 -33.15 3.23
C SER A 18 20.95 -32.61 2.11
N SER A 19 19.65 -32.78 2.24
CA SER A 19 18.77 -32.12 1.28
C SER A 19 18.85 -30.62 1.57
N UNK A 20 19.52 -29.94 0.83
CA UNK A 20 19.54 -28.63 0.93
C UNK A 20 18.18 -28.20 1.01
N ALA A 21 17.96 -27.31 1.85
CA ALA A 21 16.69 -26.66 2.01
C ALA A 21 16.37 -25.88 0.73
N LYS A 22 15.23 -26.18 0.17
CA LYS A 22 14.76 -25.52 -1.06
C LYS A 22 14.61 -24.01 -0.79
N SER A 23 15.19 -23.17 -1.64
CA SER A 23 15.10 -21.72 -1.52
C SER A 23 13.63 -21.27 -1.60
N LEU A 24 13.26 -20.32 -0.73
CA LEU A 24 11.89 -19.80 -0.70
C LEU A 24 11.60 -18.91 -1.91
N ASN A 25 10.43 -19.07 -2.47
CA ASN A 25 9.88 -18.10 -3.42
C ASN A 25 9.13 -17.02 -2.66
N VAL A 26 9.01 -15.85 -3.25
CA VAL A 26 8.20 -14.76 -2.67
C VAL A 26 7.24 -14.23 -3.72
N LEU A 27 5.97 -14.19 -3.37
CA LEU A 27 4.92 -13.51 -4.14
C LEU A 27 4.47 -12.29 -3.33
N PHE A 28 4.85 -11.10 -3.81
CA PHE A 28 4.46 -9.83 -3.20
C PHE A 28 3.32 -9.24 -4.00
N ILE A 29 2.12 -9.26 -3.42
CA ILE A 29 0.91 -8.73 -4.02
C ILE A 29 0.66 -7.35 -3.43
N PHE A 30 0.58 -6.35 -4.29
CA PHE A 30 0.59 -4.94 -3.87
C PHE A 30 -0.51 -4.18 -4.57
N THR A 31 -1.12 -3.27 -3.85
CA THR A 31 -2.22 -2.47 -4.38
C THR A 31 -1.94 -0.99 -4.19
N ASP A 32 -2.74 -0.19 -4.86
CA ASP A 32 -2.62 1.27 -4.86
C ASP A 32 -3.81 1.84 -4.11
N ASP A 33 -3.55 2.42 -2.95
CA ASP A 33 -4.59 3.09 -2.15
C ASP A 33 -5.58 2.15 -1.48
N HIS A 34 -5.18 0.94 -1.10
CA HIS A 34 -6.10 0.02 -0.43
C HIS A 34 -6.13 0.30 1.08
N ALA A 35 -7.21 0.90 1.53
CA ALA A 35 -7.45 1.18 2.94
C ALA A 35 -7.62 -0.10 3.75
N TYR A 36 -6.96 -0.19 4.91
CA TYR A 36 -7.17 -1.36 5.78
C TYR A 36 -8.65 -1.45 6.22
N GLN A 37 -9.37 -0.32 6.27
CA GLN A 37 -10.79 -0.30 6.62
C GLN A 37 -11.66 -1.04 5.61
N ALA A 38 -11.13 -1.39 4.42
CA ALA A 38 -11.86 -2.11 3.39
C ALA A 38 -11.32 -3.54 3.20
N ILE A 39 -10.81 -4.14 4.27
CA ILE A 39 -10.36 -5.53 4.29
C ILE A 39 -11.05 -6.22 5.45
N SER A 40 -11.78 -7.32 5.19
CA SER A 40 -12.55 -7.95 6.25
C SER A 40 -11.67 -8.56 7.34
N ALA A 41 -10.46 -9.03 7.04
CA ALA A 41 -9.52 -9.51 8.06
C ALA A 41 -9.12 -8.40 9.04
N TYR A 42 -9.19 -7.13 8.64
CA TYR A 42 -8.96 -5.97 9.51
C TYR A 42 -10.24 -5.46 10.18
N GLY A 43 -11.37 -6.14 9.97
CA GLY A 43 -12.62 -5.77 10.63
C GLY A 43 -13.54 -4.87 9.82
N SER A 44 -13.41 -4.83 8.50
CA SER A 44 -14.30 -3.99 7.67
C SER A 44 -15.77 -4.29 7.95
N ASN A 45 -16.56 -3.23 8.16
CA ASN A 45 -18.02 -3.34 8.19
C ASN A 45 -18.64 -2.91 6.86
N ARG A 46 -17.82 -2.68 5.84
CA ARG A 46 -18.26 -2.18 4.54
C ARG A 46 -18.33 -3.28 3.48
N ASN A 47 -17.44 -4.29 3.59
CA ASN A 47 -17.29 -5.29 2.54
C ASN A 47 -16.67 -6.57 3.07
N LYS A 48 -16.58 -7.57 2.18
CA LYS A 48 -15.90 -8.85 2.44
C LYS A 48 -14.78 -9.05 1.43
N THR A 49 -13.62 -9.52 1.91
CA THR A 49 -12.46 -9.79 1.07
C THR A 49 -11.96 -11.21 1.34
N PRO A 50 -12.73 -12.22 0.96
CA PRO A 50 -12.37 -13.59 1.32
C PRO A 50 -11.05 -14.11 0.75
N UNK A 51 -10.57 -13.61 -0.29
CA UNK A 51 -9.40 -13.98 -0.86
C UNK A 51 -8.27 -13.50 -0.15
N ILE A 52 -8.29 -12.16 0.17
CA ILE A 52 -7.26 -11.56 1.01
C ILE A 52 -7.24 -12.23 2.39
N ASP A 53 -8.39 -12.47 2.94
CA ASP A 53 -8.53 -13.12 4.25
C ASP A 53 -7.89 -14.52 4.29
N ARG A 54 -7.80 -15.21 3.15
CA ARG A 54 -7.10 -16.52 3.09
C ARG A 54 -5.62 -16.37 3.45
N ILE A 55 -5.00 -15.28 3.07
CA ILE A 55 -3.59 -15.04 3.41
C ILE A 55 -3.45 -14.90 4.93
N ALA A 56 -4.36 -14.18 5.54
CA ALA A 56 -4.40 -14.05 7.00
C ALA A 56 -4.72 -15.37 7.71
N UNK A 57 -5.54 -16.09 7.15
CA UNK A 57 -5.97 -17.29 7.67
C UNK A 57 -4.91 -18.26 7.79
N UNK A 58 -3.81 -18.13 6.97
CA UNK A 58 -2.74 -18.94 6.98
C UNK A 58 -1.58 -18.28 7.46
N GLY A 59 -1.64 -17.06 7.80
CA GLY A 59 -0.55 -16.15 8.06
C GLY A 59 -0.71 -15.29 9.29
N MET A 60 0.06 -14.16 9.29
CA MET A 60 0.07 -13.16 10.36
C MET A 60 -0.41 -11.83 9.77
N LEU A 61 -1.26 -11.14 10.50
CA LEU A 61 -1.74 -9.81 10.16
C LEU A 61 -1.04 -8.76 11.02
N UNK A 62 -0.25 -7.86 10.56
CA UNK A 62 0.38 -6.86 11.14
C UNK A 62 -0.56 -5.81 11.40
N UNK A 63 -1.05 -5.49 12.42
CA UNK A 63 -1.96 -4.59 12.83
C UNK A 63 -1.54 -3.25 12.80
N ARG A 64 -0.24 -2.88 12.94
CA ARG A 64 0.29 -1.49 12.99
C ARG A 64 1.45 -1.34 12.02
N ALA A 65 1.16 -1.51 10.74
CA ALA A 65 2.08 -1.24 9.64
C ALA A 65 1.80 0.15 9.08
N PHE A 66 2.85 0.93 8.86
CA PHE A 66 2.77 2.34 8.49
C PHE A 66 3.68 2.62 7.29
N VAL A 67 3.55 3.83 6.70
CA VAL A 67 4.41 4.25 5.60
C VAL A 67 5.24 5.48 6.00
N THR A 68 6.29 5.74 5.25
CA THR A 68 7.10 6.95 5.46
C THR A 68 6.56 8.19 4.77
N UNK A 69 5.81 8.03 3.66
CA UNK A 69 5.20 9.06 2.98
C UNK A 69 3.99 8.51 2.36
N SER A 70 2.88 9.12 2.56
CA SER A 70 1.60 8.63 1.97
C SER A 70 1.35 9.24 0.57
N UNK A 71 2.22 8.93 -0.35
CA UNK A 71 2.19 9.27 -1.66
C UNK A 71 2.66 8.11 -2.40
N CYS A 72 2.12 7.80 -3.61
CA CYS A 72 2.38 6.51 -4.28
C CYS A 72 3.84 6.33 -4.66
N ALA A 73 4.38 7.21 -5.49
CA ALA A 73 5.76 7.05 -5.97
C ALA A 73 6.78 7.10 -4.83
N PRO A 74 6.67 8.03 -3.88
CA PRO A 74 7.61 8.01 -2.76
C PRO A 74 7.56 6.72 -1.95
N SER A 75 6.38 6.18 -1.66
CA SER A 75 6.25 4.91 -0.94
C SER A 75 6.91 3.77 -1.71
N ARG A 76 6.67 3.73 -3.03
CA ARG A 76 7.24 2.67 -3.88
C ARG A 76 8.75 2.73 -3.93
N ALA A 77 9.33 3.94 -3.96
CA ALA A 77 10.77 4.13 -3.90
C ALA A 77 11.36 3.66 -2.56
N VAL A 78 10.67 3.92 -1.45
CA VAL A 78 11.10 3.47 -0.13
C VAL A 78 11.14 1.94 -0.07
N ILE A 79 10.12 1.28 -0.61
CA ILE A 79 10.06 -0.19 -0.61
C ILE A 79 11.24 -0.78 -1.40
N LEU A 80 11.60 -0.18 -2.54
CA LEU A 80 12.71 -0.68 -3.35
C LEU A 80 14.06 -0.50 -2.67
N THR A 81 14.26 0.60 -1.95
CA THR A 81 15.58 1.02 -1.47
C THR A 81 15.83 0.74 0.01
N GLY A 82 14.79 0.57 0.80
CA GLY A 82 14.93 0.51 2.26
C GLY A 82 15.38 1.82 2.88
N LYS A 83 15.16 2.95 2.18
CA LYS A 83 15.60 4.29 2.60
C LYS A 83 14.46 5.28 2.49
N HIS A 84 14.50 6.22 3.42
CA HIS A 84 13.53 7.33 3.40
C HIS A 84 13.63 8.15 2.11
N UNK A 85 12.67 8.72 1.86
CA UNK A 85 12.51 9.48 0.73
C UNK A 85 13.59 10.41 0.44
N HIS A 86 14.13 11.20 1.50
CA HIS A 86 15.27 12.11 1.31
C HIS A 86 16.60 11.38 0.98
N UNK A 87 16.54 10.20 1.22
CA UNK A 87 17.65 9.42 0.96
C UNK A 87 17.67 8.76 -0.33
N ASN A 88 16.54 8.45 -0.80
CA ASN A 88 16.45 7.82 -2.12
C ASN A 88 16.07 8.79 -3.26
N GLY A 89 15.69 10.02 -2.94
CA GLY A 89 15.40 11.08 -3.91
C GLY A 89 13.95 11.17 -4.42
N UNK A 90 12.98 10.40 -4.08
CA UNK A 90 11.74 10.39 -4.52
C UNK A 90 10.86 11.03 -3.61
N LEU A 91 10.95 12.30 -3.42
CA LEU A 91 10.16 13.11 -2.44
C LEU A 91 8.72 13.32 -2.89
N THR A 92 8.53 13.41 -4.15
CA THR A 92 7.20 13.74 -4.72
C THR A 92 6.90 12.92 -5.97
N UNK A 93 5.91 12.94 -6.32
CA UNK A 93 5.49 12.31 -7.42
C UNK A 93 6.05 12.84 -8.65
N GLY A 94 6.55 14.05 -8.66
CA GLY A 94 7.17 14.75 -9.80
C GLY A 94 8.54 14.25 -10.21
N GLN A 95 9.22 13.56 -9.35
CA GLN A 95 10.62 13.17 -9.55
C GLN A 95 10.80 11.79 -10.18
N UNK A 96 11.85 11.48 -10.78
CA UNK A 96 12.17 10.27 -11.38
C UNK A 96 12.94 9.48 -10.41
N PHE A 97 12.73 8.28 -10.49
CA PHE A 97 13.50 7.40 -9.64
C PHE A 97 14.84 7.00 -10.31
N UNK A 98 15.83 7.23 -9.74
CA UNK A 98 17.07 6.92 -10.20
C UNK A 98 17.30 5.46 -10.07
N GLY A 99 17.27 4.82 -11.12
CA GLY A 99 17.44 3.38 -11.22
C GLY A 99 18.85 2.86 -10.93
N UNK A 100 19.60 3.59 -10.69
CA UNK A 100 20.89 3.28 -10.44
C UNK A 100 21.20 2.90 -9.07
N GLN A 101 20.36 3.28 -8.38
CA GLN A 101 20.46 3.00 -6.95
C GLN A 101 20.41 1.49 -6.64
N UNK A 102 20.82 1.07 -5.60
CA UNK A 102 20.72 -0.19 -5.13
C UNK A 102 19.38 -0.41 -4.72
N THR A 103 18.90 -1.38 -5.15
CA THR A 103 17.56 -1.81 -4.75
C THR A 103 17.59 -3.28 -4.37
N PHE A 104 16.58 -3.72 -3.59
CA PHE A 104 16.57 -5.11 -3.13
C PHE A 104 16.48 -6.12 -4.30
N PRO A 105 15.76 -5.85 -5.41
CA PRO A 105 15.73 -6.85 -6.49
C PRO A 105 17.11 -7.12 -7.10
N LYS A 106 17.96 -6.09 -7.22
CA LYS A 106 19.34 -6.27 -7.71
C LYS A 106 20.15 -7.18 -6.79
N LEU A 107 19.96 -7.01 -5.47
CA LEU A 107 20.65 -7.85 -4.49
C LEU A 107 20.14 -9.30 -4.54
N LEU A 108 18.84 -9.49 -4.80
CA LEU A 108 18.27 -10.80 -5.01
C LEU A 108 18.87 -11.48 -6.25
N GLN A 109 18.98 -10.74 -7.37
CA GLN A 109 19.58 -11.26 -8.59
C GLN A 109 21.01 -11.75 -8.36
N ASN A 110 21.77 -10.97 -7.58
CA ASN A 110 23.17 -11.33 -7.28
C ASN A 110 23.28 -12.64 -6.49
N LYS A 111 22.19 -13.08 -5.86
CA LYS A 111 22.17 -14.31 -5.08
C LYS A 111 21.37 -15.43 -5.73
N GLY A 112 21.11 -15.31 -7.02
CA GLY A 112 20.50 -16.38 -7.81
C GLY A 112 19.00 -16.38 -7.90
N TYR A 113 18.33 -15.35 -7.37
CA TYR A 113 16.89 -15.19 -7.55
C TYR A 113 16.60 -14.62 -8.94
N GLN A 114 15.50 -15.09 -9.53
CA GLN A 114 14.92 -14.39 -10.66
C GLN A 114 13.84 -13.45 -10.15
N THR A 115 13.75 -12.27 -10.76
CA THR A 115 12.87 -11.21 -10.29
C THR A 115 11.93 -10.76 -11.39
N ALA A 116 10.68 -10.47 -11.03
CA ALA A 116 9.68 -9.97 -11.98
C ALA A 116 8.87 -8.84 -11.37
N MET A 117 8.54 -7.85 -12.19
CA MET A 117 7.73 -6.70 -11.82
C MET A 117 6.57 -6.58 -12.81
N ILE A 118 5.35 -6.74 -12.34
CA ILE A 118 4.15 -6.71 -13.19
C ILE A 118 3.15 -5.73 -12.61
N GLY A 119 2.64 -4.82 -13.44
CA GLY A 119 1.57 -3.92 -13.07
C GLY A 119 2.01 -2.49 -12.83
N LYS A 120 1.60 -1.88 -11.74
CA LYS A 120 1.88 -0.46 -11.51
C LYS A 120 3.29 -0.24 -10.98
N TRP A 121 4.11 0.46 -11.76
CA TRP A 121 5.46 0.88 -11.39
C TRP A 121 5.48 2.33 -10.91
N HIS A 122 5.06 3.25 -11.74
CA HIS A 122 4.79 4.67 -11.41
C HIS A 122 6.01 5.41 -10.84
N LEU A 123 7.21 5.18 -11.40
CA LEU A 123 8.45 5.83 -10.93
C LEU A 123 9.15 6.66 -12.02
N LYS A 124 8.48 6.89 -13.14
CA LYS A 124 8.96 7.72 -14.26
C LYS A 124 10.29 7.25 -14.87
N SER A 125 10.61 5.97 -14.67
CA SER A 125 11.79 5.33 -15.22
C SER A 125 11.44 3.88 -15.53
N ASP A 126 12.19 3.24 -16.42
CA ASP A 126 11.99 1.82 -16.64
C ASP A 126 12.49 1.03 -15.41
N PRO A 127 11.84 -0.08 -15.08
CA PRO A 127 12.32 -0.92 -13.99
C PRO A 127 13.74 -1.42 -14.21
N THR A 128 14.53 -1.43 -13.14
CA THR A 128 15.87 -2.04 -13.14
C THR A 128 15.93 -3.06 -12.01
N GLY A 129 16.75 -4.10 -12.19
CA GLY A 129 16.87 -5.16 -11.19
C GLY A 129 15.82 -6.25 -11.36
N PHE A 130 15.15 -6.29 -12.51
CA PHE A 130 14.12 -7.30 -12.80
C PHE A 130 14.47 -8.02 -14.09
N ASP A 131 14.39 -9.35 -14.05
CA ASP A 131 14.62 -10.20 -15.22
C ASP A 131 13.44 -10.12 -16.20
N PHE A 132 12.26 -9.88 -15.69
CA PHE A 132 11.03 -9.68 -16.48
C PHE A 132 10.26 -8.49 -15.89
N TRP A 133 9.75 -7.63 -16.79
CA TRP A 133 8.83 -6.59 -16.33
C TRP A 133 7.83 -6.24 -17.44
N GLN A 134 6.62 -5.98 -17.00
CA GLN A 134 5.52 -5.53 -17.86
C GLN A 134 4.66 -4.59 -17.02
N VAL A 135 4.75 -3.29 -17.28
CA VAL A 135 4.24 -2.29 -16.35
C VAL A 135 3.33 -1.29 -17.01
N LEU A 136 2.37 -0.79 -16.25
CA LEU A 136 1.47 0.25 -16.70
C LEU A 136 2.24 1.55 -16.99
N GLN A 137 1.72 2.34 -17.92
CA GLN A 137 2.25 3.67 -18.19
C GLN A 137 1.71 4.65 -17.16
N GLY A 138 2.59 5.29 -16.41
CA GLY A 138 2.19 6.22 -15.35
C GLY A 138 1.24 5.56 -14.36
N GLN A 139 0.09 6.19 -14.11
CA GLN A 139 -0.94 5.63 -13.23
C GLN A 139 -1.67 4.45 -13.85
N GLY A 140 -1.72 4.38 -15.17
CA GLY A 140 -2.45 3.35 -15.90
C GLY A 140 -3.96 3.57 -15.95
N PRO A 141 -4.63 3.07 -16.99
CA PRO A 141 -6.09 3.06 -17.04
C PRO A 141 -6.65 1.81 -16.37
N TYR A 142 -7.94 1.82 -16.08
CA TYR A 142 -8.63 0.63 -15.54
C TYR A 142 -9.01 -0.37 -16.62
N TYR A 143 -9.04 0.05 -17.88
CA TYR A 143 -9.46 -0.79 -19.02
C TYR A 143 -8.43 -0.69 -20.12
N ASN A 144 -8.15 -1.84 -20.74
CA ASN A 144 -7.39 -1.93 -22.01
C ASN A 144 -6.02 -1.27 -21.91
N PRO A 145 -5.20 -1.66 -20.93
CA PRO A 145 -3.97 -0.93 -20.64
C PRO A 145 -2.89 -1.14 -21.68
N PRO A 146 -2.27 -0.05 -22.19
CA PRO A 146 -0.95 -0.20 -22.80
C PRO A 146 0.05 -0.43 -21.68
N MET A 147 0.95 -1.40 -21.89
CA MET A 147 1.94 -1.77 -20.89
C MET A 147 3.32 -1.72 -21.51
N ASN A 148 4.27 -1.11 -20.81
CA ASN A 148 5.66 -1.05 -21.25
C ASN A 148 6.37 -2.35 -20.87
N THR A 149 7.20 -2.84 -21.79
CA THR A 149 8.07 -3.99 -21.54
C THR A 149 9.48 -3.66 -22.08
N ALA A 150 10.44 -4.53 -21.81
CA ALA A 150 11.79 -4.36 -22.36
C ALA A 150 11.80 -4.38 -23.88
N GLU A 151 10.78 -4.98 -24.53
CA GLU A 151 10.67 -5.09 -25.99
C GLU A 151 9.70 -4.08 -26.61
N GLY A 152 9.20 -3.12 -25.83
CA GLY A 152 8.28 -2.11 -26.32
C GLY A 152 6.92 -2.20 -25.65
N VAL A 153 5.93 -1.52 -26.21
CA VAL A 153 4.59 -1.40 -25.63
C VAL A 153 3.73 -2.58 -26.09
N LYS A 154 3.04 -3.22 -25.15
CA LYS A 154 2.00 -4.23 -25.42
C LYS A 154 0.66 -3.66 -25.01
N ARG A 155 -0.34 -3.73 -25.90
CA ARG A 155 -1.71 -3.30 -25.63
C ARG A 155 -2.57 -4.53 -25.40
N ILE A 156 -3.22 -4.60 -24.26
CA ILE A 156 -4.01 -5.77 -23.87
C ILE A 156 -5.45 -5.33 -23.61
N THR A 157 -6.39 -5.96 -24.30
CA THR A 157 -7.82 -5.70 -24.06
C THR A 157 -8.27 -6.42 -22.80
N GLY A 158 -8.99 -5.72 -21.96
CA GLY A 158 -9.53 -6.30 -20.73
C GLY A 158 -9.50 -5.33 -19.56
N TYR A 159 -10.01 -5.78 -18.43
CA TYR A 159 -9.98 -5.00 -17.20
C TYR A 159 -8.59 -5.11 -16.59
N THR A 160 -8.00 -3.98 -16.24
CA THR A 160 -6.58 -3.91 -15.89
C THR A 160 -6.21 -4.84 -14.73
N THR A 161 -7.08 -4.92 -13.70
CA THR A 161 -6.81 -5.81 -12.56
C THR A 161 -6.69 -7.27 -13.00
N ASP A 162 -7.59 -7.71 -13.90
CA ASP A 162 -7.54 -9.07 -14.47
C ASP A 162 -6.29 -9.26 -15.32
N VAL A 163 -5.97 -8.26 -16.14
CA VAL A 163 -4.79 -8.31 -17.04
C VAL A 163 -3.51 -8.49 -16.23
N ILE A 164 -3.35 -7.76 -15.14
CA ILE A 164 -2.15 -7.85 -14.30
C ILE A 164 -1.99 -9.27 -13.75
N THR A 165 -3.09 -9.88 -13.31
CA THR A 165 -3.05 -11.27 -12.82
C THR A 165 -2.78 -12.25 -13.95
N ASP A 166 -3.39 -12.03 -15.14
CA ASP A 166 -3.12 -12.87 -16.31
C ASP A 166 -1.62 -12.87 -16.64
N VAL A 167 -0.99 -11.70 -16.64
CA VAL A 167 0.45 -11.57 -16.96
C VAL A 167 1.28 -12.24 -15.86
N THR A 168 0.91 -12.06 -14.59
CA THR A 168 1.61 -12.69 -13.46
C THR A 168 1.54 -14.22 -13.58
N LEU A 169 0.37 -14.77 -13.84
CA LEU A 169 0.18 -16.22 -13.97
C LEU A 169 0.93 -16.75 -15.20
N GLU A 170 0.91 -16.03 -16.31
CA GLU A 170 1.62 -16.46 -17.51
C GLU A 170 3.13 -16.52 -17.24
N TRP A 171 3.68 -15.54 -16.55
CA TRP A 171 5.10 -15.56 -16.19
C TRP A 171 5.42 -16.74 -15.28
N LEU A 172 4.58 -16.98 -14.28
CA LEU A 172 4.80 -18.11 -13.34
C LEU A 172 4.73 -19.46 -14.06
N LYS A 173 3.79 -19.61 -15.01
CA LYS A 173 3.59 -20.87 -15.73
C LYS A 173 4.66 -21.10 -16.80
N ASN A 174 4.98 -20.10 -17.60
CA ASN A 174 5.71 -20.26 -18.84
C ASN A 174 6.92 -19.35 -18.98
N GLY A 175 7.04 -18.29 -18.21
CA GLY A 175 8.10 -17.30 -18.39
C GLY A 175 9.31 -17.50 -17.50
N ARG A 176 9.10 -18.01 -16.31
CA ARG A 176 10.19 -18.14 -15.32
C ARG A 176 11.06 -19.37 -15.58
N ASP A 177 12.29 -19.33 -15.06
CA ASP A 177 13.16 -20.51 -14.99
C ASP A 177 12.75 -21.32 -13.76
N LYS A 178 12.23 -22.54 -13.98
CA LYS A 178 11.72 -23.37 -12.90
C LYS A 178 12.83 -23.94 -12.01
N ASN A 179 14.08 -23.77 -12.40
CA ASN A 179 15.24 -24.21 -11.59
C ASN A 179 15.76 -23.13 -10.64
N LYS A 180 15.16 -21.94 -10.65
CA LYS A 180 15.56 -20.82 -9.79
C LYS A 180 14.42 -20.37 -8.89
N PRO A 181 14.71 -19.93 -7.68
CA PRO A 181 13.67 -19.31 -6.85
C PRO A 181 13.27 -17.96 -7.45
N PHE A 182 12.03 -17.56 -7.21
CA PHE A 182 11.53 -16.30 -7.75
C PHE A 182 11.13 -15.32 -6.65
N PHE A 183 11.25 -14.05 -6.99
CA PHE A 183 10.61 -12.93 -6.27
C PHE A 183 9.78 -12.18 -7.31
N VAL A 184 8.46 -12.23 -7.18
CA VAL A 184 7.58 -11.54 -8.12
C VAL A 184 6.76 -10.48 -7.39
N MET A 185 6.75 -9.26 -7.95
CA MET A 185 5.93 -8.14 -7.49
C MET A 185 4.74 -8.03 -8.46
N SER A 186 3.55 -8.42 -7.99
CA SER A 186 2.31 -8.31 -8.76
C SER A 186 1.54 -7.12 -8.19
N GLN A 187 1.53 -6.00 -8.92
CA GLN A 187 1.13 -4.70 -8.37
C GLN A 187 -0.04 -4.11 -9.13
N HIS A 188 -1.18 -4.00 -8.45
CA HIS A 188 -2.40 -3.49 -9.04
C HIS A 188 -2.46 -1.97 -9.03
N LYS A 189 -3.12 -1.41 -10.04
CA LYS A 189 -3.56 -0.02 -10.03
C LYS A 189 -4.73 0.18 -9.07
N ALA A 190 -5.64 -0.80 -9.03
CA ALA A 190 -6.83 -0.71 -8.18
C ALA A 190 -6.43 -0.70 -6.70
N PRO A 191 -7.17 -0.02 -5.84
CA PRO A 191 -8.34 0.81 -6.13
C PRO A 191 -8.07 2.33 -6.28
N HIS A 192 -7.07 2.72 -7.01
CA HIS A 192 -6.71 4.13 -7.24
C HIS A 192 -7.87 4.89 -7.90
N ARG A 193 -7.92 6.20 -7.68
CA ARG A 193 -8.81 7.14 -8.37
C ARG A 193 -8.69 6.94 -9.91
N ASN A 194 -9.76 6.88 -10.72
CA ASN A 194 -11.15 7.23 -10.36
C ASN A 194 -12.05 6.04 -9.98
N TRP A 195 -11.51 4.96 -9.52
CA TRP A 195 -12.29 3.82 -9.00
C TRP A 195 -13.29 3.30 -10.04
N GLN A 196 -12.79 2.88 -11.19
CA GLN A 196 -13.65 2.39 -12.27
C GLN A 196 -13.79 0.87 -12.13
N PRO A 197 -14.98 0.38 -11.80
CA PRO A 197 -15.17 -1.04 -11.56
C PRO A 197 -15.06 -1.88 -12.83
N GLY A 198 -14.71 -3.14 -12.64
CA GLY A 198 -14.70 -4.10 -13.74
C GLY A 198 -16.09 -4.55 -14.11
N PRO A 199 -16.23 -5.16 -15.31
CA PRO A 199 -17.55 -5.55 -15.81
C PRO A 199 -18.32 -6.48 -14.88
N LYS A 200 -17.61 -7.30 -14.12
CA LYS A 200 -18.23 -8.30 -13.25
C LYS A 200 -18.91 -7.67 -12.03
N TYR A 201 -18.49 -6.48 -11.60
CA TYR A 201 -18.91 -5.88 -10.33
C TYR A 201 -19.63 -4.54 -10.47
N LEU A 202 -20.02 -4.17 -11.69
CA LEU A 202 -20.60 -2.83 -11.97
C LEU A 202 -21.87 -2.55 -11.16
N THR A 203 -22.63 -3.57 -10.79
CA THR A 203 -23.90 -3.40 -10.06
C THR A 203 -23.87 -3.94 -8.63
N LYS A 204 -22.74 -4.47 -8.19
CA LYS A 204 -22.62 -4.93 -6.81
C LYS A 204 -22.82 -3.72 -5.89
N TYR A 205 -23.52 -3.92 -4.80
CA TYR A 205 -23.88 -2.89 -3.82
C TYR A 205 -24.99 -1.93 -4.26
N ASP A 206 -25.61 -2.11 -5.44
CA ASP A 206 -26.68 -1.22 -5.88
C ASP A 206 -27.81 -1.12 -4.86
N ASN A 207 -28.12 -2.22 -4.18
CA ASN A 207 -29.25 -2.30 -3.25
C ASN A 207 -28.82 -2.34 -1.78
N VAL A 208 -27.61 -1.88 -1.49
CA VAL A 208 -27.04 -1.90 -0.14
C VAL A 208 -26.66 -0.46 0.24
N GLU A 209 -26.86 -0.09 1.48
CA GLU A 209 -26.32 1.17 2.02
C GLU A 209 -25.05 0.86 2.79
N ILE A 210 -23.93 1.47 2.39
CA ILE A 210 -22.65 1.28 3.08
C ILE A 210 -22.63 2.17 4.32
N PRO A 211 -22.25 1.63 5.49
CA PRO A 211 -22.21 2.45 6.71
C PRO A 211 -21.30 3.67 6.55
N GLU A 212 -21.72 4.78 7.09
CA GLU A 212 -20.94 6.01 7.11
C GLU A 212 -19.95 5.96 8.29
N PRO A 213 -18.70 6.44 8.10
CA PRO A 213 -17.84 6.59 9.26
C PRO A 213 -18.33 7.70 10.17
N ALA A 214 -18.07 7.56 11.48
CA ALA A 214 -18.54 8.51 12.47
C ALA A 214 -18.03 9.93 12.21
N THR A 215 -16.88 10.07 11.57
CA THR A 215 -16.25 11.38 11.30
C THR A 215 -16.58 11.95 9.92
N LEU A 216 -17.54 11.37 9.20
CA LEU A 216 -17.88 11.84 7.83
C LEU A 216 -18.17 13.34 7.80
N ARG A 217 -18.80 13.86 8.83
CA ARG A 217 -19.19 15.28 8.91
C ARG A 217 -18.31 16.08 9.87
N ASP A 218 -17.02 15.72 9.95
CA ASP A 218 -16.03 16.44 10.76
C ASP A 218 -15.97 17.89 10.31
N ASP A 219 -16.02 18.82 11.26
CA ASP A 219 -15.97 20.26 11.00
C ASP A 219 -14.59 20.86 11.18
N TYR A 220 -13.59 20.02 11.48
CA TYR A 220 -12.19 20.39 11.64
C TYR A 220 -11.89 21.30 12.82
N LYS A 221 -12.85 21.48 13.74
CA LYS A 221 -12.59 22.19 14.99
C LYS A 221 -11.50 21.45 15.78
N ASN A 222 -10.76 22.19 16.56
CA ASN A 222 -9.69 21.66 17.41
C ASN A 222 -8.51 21.06 16.62
N ARG A 223 -8.37 21.44 15.37
CA ARG A 223 -7.20 21.19 14.53
C ARG A 223 -6.74 22.52 13.95
N LEU A 224 -5.50 22.52 13.44
CA LEU A 224 -4.96 23.71 12.78
C LEU A 224 -5.57 23.88 11.38
N GLU A 225 -5.29 25.02 10.77
CA GLU A 225 -5.77 25.42 9.44
C GLU A 225 -5.63 24.33 8.37
N PRO A 226 -4.49 23.57 8.31
CA PRO A 226 -4.35 22.60 7.20
C PRO A 226 -5.52 21.64 7.05
N ALA A 227 -6.13 21.18 8.14
CA ALA A 227 -7.27 20.24 8.05
C ALA A 227 -8.47 20.83 7.33
N SER A 228 -8.64 22.16 7.37
CA SER A 228 -9.80 22.82 6.74
C SER A 228 -9.49 23.40 5.37
N THR A 229 -8.22 23.54 4.96
CA THR A 229 -7.84 24.18 3.70
C THR A 229 -7.40 23.20 2.62
N GLN A 230 -7.46 21.90 2.89
CA GLN A 230 -7.17 20.88 1.89
C GLN A 230 -8.25 20.82 0.81
N ALA A 231 -7.97 20.15 -0.31
CA ALA A 231 -8.89 20.02 -1.42
C ALA A 231 -9.16 18.53 -1.72
N MET A 232 -9.63 17.80 -0.70
CA MET A 232 -9.89 16.36 -0.83
C MET A 232 -11.17 15.92 -0.12
N THR A 233 -12.19 16.79 -0.11
CA THR A 233 -13.47 16.42 0.49
C THR A 233 -14.38 15.74 -0.53
N ILE A 234 -15.11 14.75 -0.06
CA ILE A 234 -16.14 14.07 -0.86
C ILE A 234 -17.20 15.08 -1.29
N ASP A 235 -17.53 16.01 -0.40
CA ASP A 235 -18.59 16.98 -0.62
C ASP A 235 -18.29 17.91 -1.80
N ARG A 236 -17.02 18.37 -1.96
CA ARG A 236 -16.72 19.45 -2.88
C ARG A 236 -15.70 19.13 -3.97
N HIS A 237 -14.90 18.06 -3.83
CA HIS A 237 -13.72 17.90 -4.66
C HIS A 237 -13.75 16.68 -5.59
N LEU A 238 -14.82 15.88 -5.54
CA LEU A 238 -14.97 14.79 -6.50
C LEU A 238 -15.42 15.34 -7.86
N SER A 239 -14.79 14.85 -8.92
CA SER A 239 -15.08 15.29 -10.28
C SER A 239 -16.25 14.51 -10.88
N ALA A 240 -16.73 14.97 -12.05
CA ALA A 240 -17.76 14.24 -12.80
C ALA A 240 -17.28 12.82 -13.14
N SER A 241 -16.01 12.66 -13.46
CA SER A 241 -15.44 11.32 -13.73
C SER A 241 -15.39 10.46 -12.47
N ASP A 242 -15.05 11.05 -11.34
CA ASP A 242 -15.07 10.35 -10.05
C ASP A 242 -16.46 9.80 -9.73
N LEU A 243 -17.48 10.58 -10.02
CA LEU A 243 -18.88 10.24 -9.71
C LEU A 243 -19.56 9.47 -10.84
N LYS A 244 -18.79 9.10 -11.88
CA LYS A 244 -19.25 8.26 -13.00
C LYS A 244 -20.34 8.93 -13.85
N PHE A 245 -20.38 10.26 -13.85
CA PHE A 245 -21.21 10.99 -14.81
C PHE A 245 -20.59 10.98 -16.21
N LYS A 246 -19.30 10.62 -16.28
CA LYS A 246 -18.59 10.40 -17.54
C LYS A 246 -18.03 8.97 -17.53
N ALA A 247 -18.24 8.25 -18.61
CA ALA A 247 -17.68 6.91 -18.78
C ALA A 247 -16.19 6.99 -19.10
N PRO A 248 -15.41 5.91 -18.86
CA PRO A 248 -14.04 5.90 -19.34
C PRO A 248 -13.99 6.08 -20.86
N GLY A 249 -12.98 6.82 -21.34
CA GLY A 249 -12.90 7.17 -22.76
C GLY A 249 -12.33 6.08 -23.66
N ASN A 250 -11.81 5.01 -23.08
CA ASN A 250 -11.06 3.98 -23.85
C ASN A 250 -11.75 2.62 -23.89
N LEU A 251 -13.04 2.56 -23.61
CA LEU A 251 -13.79 1.30 -23.59
C LEU A 251 -14.02 0.78 -25.03
N THR A 252 -13.99 -0.52 -25.21
CA THR A 252 -14.52 -1.13 -26.44
C THR A 252 -16.03 -0.95 -26.48
N SER A 253 -16.65 -1.20 -27.65
CA SER A 253 -18.10 -1.08 -27.79
C SER A 253 -18.84 -2.01 -26.83
N GLU A 254 -18.35 -3.24 -26.65
CA GLU A 254 -18.94 -4.20 -25.71
C GLU A 254 -18.82 -3.73 -24.27
N GLN A 255 -17.65 -3.23 -23.88
CA GLN A 255 -17.42 -2.70 -22.54
C GLN A 255 -18.30 -1.49 -22.27
N LYS A 256 -18.42 -0.59 -23.25
CA LYS A 256 -19.23 0.62 -23.13
C LYS A 256 -20.71 0.26 -22.95
N ALA A 257 -21.22 -0.74 -23.68
CA ALA A 257 -22.60 -1.18 -23.52
C ALA A 257 -22.88 -1.66 -22.11
N LYS A 258 -21.98 -2.46 -21.54
CA LYS A 258 -22.12 -2.95 -20.15
C LYS A 258 -22.04 -1.80 -19.14
N TRP A 259 -21.10 -0.89 -19.34
CA TRP A 259 -20.93 0.27 -18.48
C TRP A 259 -22.19 1.14 -18.46
N ASN A 260 -22.71 1.45 -19.65
CA ASN A 260 -23.90 2.31 -19.77
C ASN A 260 -25.13 1.64 -19.19
N ALA A 261 -25.27 0.33 -19.36
CA ALA A 261 -26.39 -0.43 -18.78
C ALA A 261 -26.36 -0.35 -17.24
N ALA A 262 -25.18 -0.32 -16.63
CA ALA A 262 -25.05 -0.23 -15.18
C ALA A 262 -25.21 1.20 -14.65
N TYR A 263 -24.54 2.18 -15.25
CA TYR A 263 -24.52 3.55 -14.72
C TYR A 263 -25.61 4.45 -15.29
N GLY A 264 -26.14 4.15 -16.47
CA GLY A 264 -27.18 4.97 -17.08
C GLY A 264 -28.41 5.12 -16.20
N PRO A 265 -29.05 4.03 -15.77
CA PRO A 265 -30.23 4.15 -14.91
C PRO A 265 -29.92 4.83 -13.57
N LYS A 266 -28.74 4.56 -12.97
CA LYS A 266 -28.37 5.18 -11.71
C LYS A 266 -28.16 6.68 -11.85
N ASN A 267 -27.55 7.12 -12.96
CA ASN A 267 -27.33 8.53 -13.22
C ASN A 267 -28.65 9.24 -13.53
N GLU A 268 -29.56 8.59 -14.25
CA GLU A 268 -30.89 9.14 -14.52
C GLU A 268 -31.66 9.33 -13.21
N ALA A 269 -31.62 8.35 -12.30
CA ALA A 269 -32.24 8.47 -10.99
C ALA A 269 -31.66 9.63 -10.19
N PHE A 270 -30.34 9.82 -10.25
CA PHE A 270 -29.69 10.96 -9.59
C PHE A 270 -30.20 12.29 -10.16
N GLU A 271 -30.25 12.43 -11.49
CA GLU A 271 -30.74 13.66 -12.15
C GLU A 271 -32.17 13.98 -11.71
N ASN A 272 -33.03 12.96 -11.65
CA ASN A 272 -34.44 13.12 -11.31
C ASN A 272 -34.65 13.47 -9.84
N ALA A 273 -33.73 13.02 -8.96
CA ALA A 273 -33.87 13.22 -7.52
C ALA A 273 -33.62 14.67 -7.07
N LYS A 274 -32.80 15.42 -7.82
CA LYS A 274 -32.48 16.83 -7.53
C LYS A 274 -32.05 17.03 -6.09
N LEU A 275 -31.10 16.20 -5.62
CA LEU A 275 -30.62 16.18 -4.24
C LEU A 275 -29.86 17.46 -3.91
N GLU A 276 -30.00 17.90 -2.64
CA GLU A 276 -29.32 19.09 -2.12
C GLU A 276 -28.83 18.82 -0.69
N GLY A 277 -27.90 19.64 -0.24
CA GLY A 277 -27.44 19.61 1.16
C GLY A 277 -26.91 18.25 1.57
N ASP A 278 -27.32 17.80 2.75
CA ASP A 278 -26.81 16.53 3.32
C ASP A 278 -27.24 15.32 2.49
N ASP A 279 -28.41 15.37 1.86
CA ASP A 279 -28.86 14.27 0.98
C ASP A 279 -27.92 14.11 -0.21
N LEU A 280 -27.45 15.21 -0.79
CA LEU A 280 -26.47 15.17 -1.87
C LEU A 280 -25.12 14.63 -1.35
N PHE A 281 -24.69 15.05 -0.17
CA PHE A 281 -23.44 14.57 0.42
C PHE A 281 -23.52 13.07 0.66
N LYS A 282 -24.62 12.57 1.22
CA LYS A 282 -24.84 11.14 1.42
C LYS A 282 -24.75 10.36 0.11
N TRP A 283 -25.38 10.91 -0.94
CA TRP A 283 -25.36 10.27 -2.26
C TRP A 283 -23.93 10.19 -2.81
N LYS A 284 -23.17 11.27 -2.69
CA LYS A 284 -21.77 11.30 -3.14
C LYS A 284 -20.94 10.27 -2.38
N TYR A 285 -21.12 10.17 -1.06
CA TYR A 285 -20.41 9.18 -0.27
C TYR A 285 -20.75 7.76 -0.75
N GLN A 286 -22.03 7.45 -0.94
CA GLN A 286 -22.41 6.11 -1.39
C GLN A 286 -21.85 5.80 -2.78
N ARG A 287 -21.93 6.75 -3.73
CA ARG A 287 -21.37 6.55 -5.06
C ARG A 287 -19.87 6.30 -4.99
N TYR A 288 -19.15 7.12 -4.25
CA TYR A 288 -17.71 7.01 -4.10
C TYR A 288 -17.31 5.68 -3.44
N VAL A 289 -17.89 5.39 -2.28
CA VAL A 289 -17.44 4.23 -1.51
C VAL A 289 -17.82 2.93 -2.23
N LYS A 290 -18.99 2.88 -2.86
CA LYS A 290 -19.40 1.67 -3.60
C LYS A 290 -18.47 1.39 -4.78
N ASP A 291 -18.12 2.41 -5.55
CA ASP A 291 -17.18 2.22 -6.66
C ASP A 291 -15.81 1.78 -6.18
N TYR A 292 -15.34 2.35 -5.08
CA TYR A 292 -14.09 1.92 -4.46
C TYR A 292 -14.15 0.44 -4.08
N LEU A 293 -15.22 0.03 -3.40
CA LEU A 293 -15.39 -1.36 -2.98
C LEU A 293 -15.54 -2.32 -4.17
N ARG A 294 -16.18 -1.87 -5.26
CA ARG A 294 -16.27 -2.66 -6.49
C ARG A 294 -14.88 -2.94 -7.07
N CYS A 295 -13.99 -1.97 -7.02
CA CYS A 295 -12.60 -2.18 -7.45
C CYS A 295 -11.89 -3.19 -6.54
N ILE A 296 -12.14 -3.12 -5.23
CA ILE A 296 -11.58 -4.08 -4.27
C ILE A 296 -12.08 -5.50 -4.57
N ASP A 297 -13.34 -5.66 -4.97
CA ASP A 297 -13.86 -6.99 -5.30
C ASP A 297 -13.06 -7.64 -6.43
N SER A 298 -12.66 -6.86 -7.44
CA SER A 298 -11.81 -7.39 -8.51
C SER A 298 -10.42 -7.75 -8.00
N VAL A 299 -9.85 -6.93 -7.13
CA VAL A 299 -8.54 -7.22 -6.51
C VAL A 299 -8.64 -8.54 -5.74
N ASP A 300 -9.66 -8.67 -4.90
CA ASP A 300 -9.82 -9.86 -4.06
C ASP A 300 -9.98 -11.13 -4.91
N GLU A 301 -10.78 -11.05 -5.95
CA GLU A 301 -10.98 -12.19 -6.88
C GLU A 301 -9.63 -12.58 -7.51
N ASN A 302 -8.83 -11.61 -7.91
CA ASN A 302 -7.56 -11.87 -8.58
C ASN A 302 -6.51 -12.41 -7.60
N ILE A 303 -6.54 -12.00 -6.35
CA ILE A 303 -5.70 -12.61 -5.32
C ILE A 303 -6.08 -14.08 -5.16
N GLY A 304 -7.38 -14.39 -5.18
CA GLY A 304 -7.84 -15.78 -5.15
C GLY A 304 -7.27 -16.61 -6.29
N ARG A 305 -7.20 -16.05 -7.50
CA ARG A 305 -6.61 -16.74 -8.66
C ARG A 305 -5.13 -17.07 -8.42
N LEU A 306 -4.38 -16.14 -7.84
CA LEU A 306 -2.96 -16.38 -7.54
C LEU A 306 -2.79 -17.45 -6.46
N LEU A 307 -3.58 -17.37 -5.40
CA LEU A 307 -3.51 -18.35 -4.31
C LEU A 307 -3.90 -19.75 -4.78
N ASP A 308 -4.95 -19.85 -5.62
CA ASP A 308 -5.36 -21.12 -6.20
C ASP A 308 -4.25 -21.72 -7.05
N TYR A 309 -3.56 -20.91 -7.86
CA TYR A 309 -2.44 -21.39 -8.66
C TYR A 309 -1.32 -21.96 -7.78
N LEU A 310 -0.97 -21.26 -6.71
CA LEU A 310 0.08 -21.76 -5.81
C LEU A 310 -0.34 -23.10 -5.18
N ASP A 311 -1.60 -23.23 -4.80
CA ASP A 311 -2.10 -24.48 -4.20
C ASP A 311 -2.09 -25.62 -5.21
N GLU A 312 -2.61 -25.37 -6.43
CA GLU A 312 -2.75 -26.40 -7.47
C GLU A 312 -1.40 -26.93 -7.95
N THR A 313 -0.36 -26.09 -7.95
CA THR A 313 0.98 -26.48 -8.41
C THR A 313 1.89 -26.99 -7.30
N GLY A 314 1.45 -26.90 -6.05
CA GLY A 314 2.29 -27.24 -4.90
C GLY A 314 3.29 -26.15 -4.52
N LEU A 315 3.33 -25.04 -5.24
CA LEU A 315 4.27 -23.93 -4.94
C LEU A 315 3.97 -23.28 -3.59
N ALA A 316 2.72 -23.39 -3.09
CA ALA A 316 2.34 -22.77 -1.83
C ALA A 316 3.24 -23.22 -0.68
N LYS A 317 3.74 -24.45 -0.73
CA LYS A 317 4.53 -25.02 0.37
C LYS A 317 5.85 -24.30 0.63
N ASN A 318 6.45 -23.68 -0.42
CA ASN A 318 7.69 -22.96 -0.26
C ASN A 318 7.64 -21.56 -0.87
N THR A 319 6.45 -20.94 -0.88
CA THR A 319 6.27 -19.57 -1.33
C THR A 319 5.73 -18.72 -0.19
N VAL A 320 6.45 -17.66 0.14
CA VAL A 320 5.97 -16.63 1.08
C VAL A 320 5.06 -15.69 0.30
N VAL A 321 3.83 -15.52 0.78
CA VAL A 321 2.86 -14.60 0.17
C VAL A 321 2.69 -13.39 1.07
N ILE A 322 2.89 -12.20 0.50
CA ILE A 322 2.79 -10.95 1.24
C ILE A 322 1.78 -10.05 0.53
N TYR A 323 0.81 -9.53 1.28
CA TYR A 323 -0.14 -8.55 0.77
C TYR A 323 0.07 -7.22 1.47
N SER A 324 0.17 -6.13 0.69
CA SER A 324 0.29 -4.79 1.24
C SER A 324 -0.23 -3.77 0.23
N SER A 325 -0.26 -2.51 0.64
CA SER A 325 -0.60 -1.38 -0.21
C SER A 325 0.43 -0.28 0.01
N ASP A 326 0.49 0.66 -0.93
CA ASP A 326 1.52 1.71 -0.85
C ASP A 326 1.27 2.73 0.26
N GLN A 327 0.04 2.88 0.71
CA GLN A 327 -0.32 3.63 1.92
C GLN A 327 -1.78 3.35 2.27
N GLY A 328 -2.29 4.05 3.29
CA GLY A 328 -3.69 4.00 3.63
C GLY A 328 -4.53 4.93 2.75
N TRP A 329 -5.78 5.13 3.16
CA TRP A 329 -6.75 5.85 2.33
C TRP A 329 -7.95 6.27 3.18
N TYR A 330 -8.57 7.39 2.84
CA TYR A 330 -9.78 7.85 3.52
C TYR A 330 -11.03 7.37 2.78
N LEU A 331 -11.86 6.64 3.50
CA LEU A 331 -13.15 6.17 3.01
C LEU A 331 -14.28 6.96 3.69
N GLY A 332 -14.15 8.30 3.66
CA GLY A 332 -15.11 9.20 4.26
C GLY A 332 -14.71 9.71 5.63
N GLU A 333 -13.73 9.12 6.30
CA GLU A 333 -13.25 9.66 7.58
C GLU A 333 -12.81 11.11 7.36
N HIS A 334 -13.20 12.00 8.25
CA HIS A 334 -12.98 13.45 8.15
C HIS A 334 -13.63 14.09 6.91
N GLY A 335 -14.56 13.39 6.27
CA GLY A 335 -15.18 13.84 5.03
C GLY A 335 -14.32 13.69 3.80
N TRP A 336 -13.22 12.95 3.90
CA TRP A 336 -12.14 12.93 2.89
C TRP A 336 -12.14 11.67 2.03
N TYR A 337 -11.56 11.81 0.86
CA TYR A 337 -10.98 10.74 0.05
C TYR A 337 -9.49 11.07 -0.10
N ASP A 338 -8.72 10.22 -0.77
CA ASP A 338 -7.28 10.43 -0.97
C ASP A 338 -6.47 10.04 0.28
N LYS A 339 -5.22 10.46 0.38
CA LYS A 339 -4.25 10.09 1.42
C LYS A 339 -3.44 11.32 1.84
N ARG A 340 -2.10 11.27 1.97
CA ARG A 340 -1.11 12.35 2.15
C ARG A 340 -0.84 12.73 3.61
N TRP A 341 -1.82 12.59 4.48
CA TRP A 341 -1.71 13.02 5.89
C TRP A 341 -1.01 11.97 6.74
N MET A 342 -0.41 12.46 7.85
CA MET A 342 0.09 11.55 8.89
C MET A 342 -1.04 11.00 9.79
N TYR A 343 -2.29 11.41 9.60
CA TYR A 343 -3.42 10.84 10.35
C TYR A 343 -3.53 9.35 10.04
N GLU A 344 -4.07 8.58 11.00
CA GLU A 344 -3.99 7.12 10.98
C GLU A 344 -4.50 6.48 9.69
N GLU A 345 -5.61 7.00 9.14
CA GLU A 345 -6.23 6.36 7.96
C GLU A 345 -5.32 6.35 6.73
N SER A 346 -4.47 7.36 6.56
CA SER A 346 -3.54 7.40 5.43
C SER A 346 -2.13 6.94 5.79
N PHE A 347 -1.74 7.10 7.05
CA PHE A 347 -0.43 6.69 7.54
C PHE A 347 -0.31 5.18 7.64
N ARG A 348 -1.38 4.52 8.05
CA ARG A 348 -1.43 3.08 8.25
C ARG A 348 -1.77 2.36 6.94
N THR A 349 -1.11 1.22 6.71
CA THR A 349 -1.30 0.44 5.48
C THR A 349 -1.54 -1.02 5.87
N PRO A 350 -2.25 -1.80 5.04
CA PRO A 350 -2.36 -3.23 5.34
C PRO A 350 -1.03 -3.94 5.12
N LEU A 351 -0.78 -4.96 5.92
CA LEU A 351 0.35 -5.87 5.74
C LEU A 351 -0.03 -7.23 6.31
N ILE A 352 -0.08 -8.23 5.44
CA ILE A 352 -0.42 -9.60 5.82
C ILE A 352 0.63 -10.51 5.20
N VAL A 353 1.18 -11.44 5.99
CA VAL A 353 2.26 -12.32 5.53
C VAL A 353 1.90 -13.78 5.82
N ARG A 354 1.89 -14.62 4.79
CA ARG A 354 1.78 -16.07 4.94
C ARG A 354 3.13 -16.69 4.61
N TRP A 355 3.78 -17.25 5.61
CA TRP A 355 5.07 -17.92 5.46
C TRP A 355 4.93 -19.32 6.05
N PRO A 356 4.71 -20.34 5.19
CA PRO A 356 4.46 -21.69 5.69
C PRO A 356 5.58 -22.18 6.61
N GLY A 357 5.19 -22.70 7.76
CA GLY A 357 6.14 -23.19 8.75
C GLY A 357 6.74 -22.12 9.65
N VAL A 358 6.47 -20.84 9.40
CA VAL A 358 7.03 -19.74 10.19
C VAL A 358 5.93 -18.90 10.83
N THR A 359 5.03 -18.33 10.03
CA THR A 359 3.93 -17.53 10.61
C THR A 359 2.90 -18.46 11.26
N LYS A 360 2.51 -18.14 12.48
CA LYS A 360 1.44 -18.86 13.15
C LYS A 360 0.11 -18.51 12.49
N ALA A 361 -0.63 -19.50 12.04
CA ALA A 361 -1.88 -19.30 11.32
C ALA A 361 -2.88 -18.49 12.16
N GLY A 362 -3.45 -17.44 11.56
CA GLY A 362 -4.43 -16.59 12.22
C GLY A 362 -3.87 -15.66 13.28
N SER A 363 -2.54 -15.52 13.36
CA SER A 363 -1.93 -14.66 14.36
C SER A 363 -1.96 -13.19 13.96
N LYS A 364 -1.78 -12.32 14.95
CA LYS A 364 -1.72 -10.87 14.78
C LYS A 364 -0.49 -10.34 15.51
N ASN A 365 0.10 -9.28 14.98
CA ASN A 365 1.22 -8.60 15.61
C ASN A 365 0.93 -7.11 15.65
N ALA A 366 1.18 -6.48 16.80
CA ALA A 366 0.89 -5.07 17.02
C ALA A 366 2.14 -4.22 17.21
N ASP A 367 3.32 -4.73 16.86
CA ASP A 367 4.55 -3.93 16.91
C ASP A 367 4.55 -2.90 15.79
N LEU A 368 5.31 -1.82 15.98
CA LEU A 368 5.40 -0.75 14.98
C LEU A 368 6.27 -1.19 13.81
N VAL A 369 5.66 -1.31 12.66
CA VAL A 369 6.31 -1.72 11.40
C VAL A 369 6.11 -0.60 10.39
N GLN A 370 7.07 -0.43 9.48
CA GLN A 370 6.98 0.63 8.47
C GLN A 370 7.43 0.06 7.12
N ASN A 371 6.94 0.63 6.02
CA ASN A 371 7.37 0.17 4.69
C ASN A 371 8.87 0.34 4.47
N LEU A 372 9.52 1.13 5.29
CA LEU A 372 10.98 1.24 5.37
C LEU A 372 11.65 -0.11 5.65
N ASP A 373 10.90 -1.03 6.25
CA ASP A 373 11.38 -2.36 6.66
C ASP A 373 11.23 -3.42 5.56
N TYR A 374 10.48 -3.12 4.50
CA TYR A 374 10.10 -4.16 3.54
C TYR A 374 11.31 -4.72 2.79
N ALA A 375 12.20 -3.87 2.29
CA ALA A 375 13.38 -4.35 1.55
C ALA A 375 14.22 -5.29 2.40
N GLN A 376 14.52 -4.91 3.63
CA GLN A 376 15.31 -5.74 4.55
C GLN A 376 14.60 -7.05 4.89
N THR A 377 13.27 -6.99 5.00
CA THR A 377 12.47 -8.19 5.26
C THR A 377 12.53 -9.15 4.07
N PHE A 378 12.36 -8.63 2.86
CA PHE A 378 12.47 -9.46 1.66
C PHE A 378 13.83 -10.13 1.56
N LEU A 379 14.89 -9.35 1.80
CA LEU A 379 16.25 -9.89 1.76
C LEU A 379 16.45 -10.97 2.82
N ASP A 380 15.97 -10.72 4.04
CA ASP A 380 16.11 -11.67 5.16
C ASP A 380 15.35 -12.98 4.89
N ILE A 381 14.11 -12.89 4.34
CA ILE A 381 13.35 -14.07 3.93
C ILE A 381 14.18 -14.91 2.95
N CYS A 382 14.88 -14.24 2.04
CA CYS A 382 15.67 -14.90 1.00
C CYS A 382 17.10 -15.24 1.44
N GLY A 383 17.42 -15.06 2.72
CA GLY A 383 18.73 -15.42 3.27
C GLY A 383 19.87 -14.50 2.89
N ILE A 384 19.55 -13.22 2.60
CA ILE A 384 20.53 -12.25 2.14
C ILE A 384 20.67 -11.13 3.17
N LYS A 385 21.91 -10.79 3.51
CA LYS A 385 22.19 -9.72 4.46
C LYS A 385 21.92 -8.36 3.81
N SER A 386 21.21 -7.50 4.51
CA SER A 386 20.89 -6.15 4.04
C SER A 386 22.11 -5.25 4.07
N PRO A 387 22.27 -4.34 3.08
CA PRO A 387 23.29 -3.30 3.20
C PRO A 387 23.08 -2.45 4.45
N LYS A 388 24.20 -1.98 5.03
CA LYS A 388 24.16 -1.20 6.28
C LYS A 388 23.48 0.14 6.14
N ASP A 389 23.43 0.69 4.93
CA ASP A 389 22.81 2.00 4.69
C ASP A 389 21.31 1.95 4.51
N MET A 390 20.70 0.77 4.49
CA MET A 390 19.23 0.66 4.60
C MET A 390 18.80 1.07 6.00
N GLN A 391 17.69 1.81 6.09
CA GLN A 391 17.33 2.51 7.32
C GLN A 391 16.25 1.81 8.14
N GLY A 392 15.61 0.77 7.59
CA GLY A 392 14.61 -0.01 8.31
C GLY A 392 15.24 -1.22 9.00
N ALA A 393 14.37 -2.13 9.43
CA ALA A 393 14.78 -3.38 10.09
C ALA A 393 13.90 -4.52 9.58
N SER A 394 14.50 -5.69 9.39
CA SER A 394 13.72 -6.87 8.99
C SER A 394 12.67 -7.21 10.04
N ILE A 395 11.44 -7.50 9.61
CA ILE A 395 10.40 -7.96 10.50
C ILE A 395 10.35 -9.49 10.63
N VAL A 396 11.32 -10.19 10.06
CA VAL A 396 11.36 -11.67 10.18
C VAL A 396 11.27 -12.13 11.63
N PRO A 397 11.98 -11.51 12.61
CA PRO A 397 11.78 -11.93 14.00
C PRO A 397 10.33 -11.82 14.46
N LEU A 398 9.63 -10.75 14.07
CA LEU A 398 8.21 -10.59 14.43
C LEU A 398 7.35 -11.68 13.79
N LEU A 399 7.66 -12.04 12.54
CA LEU A 399 6.96 -13.12 11.83
C LEU A 399 7.15 -14.46 12.51
N LYS A 400 8.29 -14.65 13.19
CA LYS A 400 8.59 -15.84 13.98
C LYS A 400 7.99 -15.79 15.38
N GLY A 401 7.29 -14.71 15.72
CA GLY A 401 6.67 -14.53 17.03
C GLY A 401 7.58 -13.99 18.12
N LYS A 402 8.68 -13.31 17.74
CA LYS A 402 9.67 -12.79 18.68
C LYS A 402 9.83 -11.28 18.49
N GLN A 403 9.84 -10.52 19.58
CA GLN A 403 10.15 -9.09 19.52
C GLN A 403 11.60 -8.87 19.95
N PRO A 404 12.48 -8.37 19.08
CA PRO A 404 13.84 -8.00 19.51
C PRO A 404 13.79 -6.95 20.63
N LYS A 405 14.72 -7.02 21.58
CA LYS A 405 14.76 -6.09 22.73
C LYS A 405 14.89 -4.63 22.29
N ASN A 406 15.59 -4.40 21.18
CA ASN A 406 15.81 -3.06 20.66
C ASN A 406 14.82 -2.68 19.54
N TRP A 407 13.67 -3.35 19.45
CA TRP A 407 12.68 -2.99 18.43
C TRP A 407 12.18 -1.56 18.66
N ARG A 408 11.96 -0.86 17.55
CA ARG A 408 11.63 0.57 17.60
C ARG A 408 10.39 0.87 18.45
N LYS A 409 10.41 2.02 19.08
CA LYS A 409 9.28 2.52 19.89
C LYS A 409 8.62 3.74 19.25
N SER A 410 9.10 4.18 18.09
CA SER A 410 8.57 5.36 17.41
C SER A 410 8.81 5.27 15.92
N LEU A 411 8.02 6.05 15.16
CA LEU A 411 8.11 6.13 13.71
C LEU A 411 8.20 7.59 13.28
N TYR A 412 8.98 7.85 12.23
CA TYR A 412 9.08 9.13 11.57
C TYR A 412 8.27 9.13 10.28
N TYR A 413 7.61 10.25 10.00
CA TYR A 413 6.83 10.47 8.77
C TYR A 413 7.13 11.86 8.25
N GLN A 414 7.22 12.02 6.91
CA GLN A 414 7.29 13.37 6.31
C GLN A 414 6.58 13.38 4.97
N TYR A 415 5.78 14.44 4.75
CA TYR A 415 5.05 14.72 3.51
C TYR A 415 5.61 16.00 2.89
N TYR A 416 5.96 15.95 1.60
CA TYR A 416 6.78 16.95 0.93
C TYR A 416 6.06 17.78 -0.14
N GLU A 417 4.87 17.36 -0.59
CA GLU A 417 4.17 18.08 -1.66
C GLU A 417 3.27 19.19 -1.08
N TYR A 418 3.30 20.34 -1.68
CA TYR A 418 2.33 21.41 -1.43
C TYR A 418 2.56 22.49 -2.48
N PRO A 419 1.50 22.98 -3.14
CA PRO A 419 0.10 22.58 -2.95
C PRO A 419 -0.22 21.18 -3.50
N GLY A 420 0.53 20.63 -4.45
CA GLY A 420 0.24 19.33 -5.02
C GLY A 420 -1.17 19.26 -5.57
N ALA A 421 -1.72 18.05 -5.63
CA ALA A 421 -3.07 17.85 -6.19
C ALA A 421 -4.18 18.29 -5.23
N HIS A 422 -3.94 18.26 -3.92
CA HIS A 422 -5.02 18.41 -2.94
C HIS A 422 -4.76 19.46 -1.87
N SER A 423 -3.75 20.30 -2.04
CA SER A 423 -3.44 21.41 -1.11
C SER A 423 -3.25 20.95 0.34
N VAL A 424 -2.63 19.80 0.52
CA VAL A 424 -2.25 19.30 1.84
C VAL A 424 -0.90 19.91 2.22
N ARG A 425 -0.86 20.64 3.34
CA ARG A 425 0.34 21.34 3.81
C ARG A 425 1.45 20.34 4.16
N ARG A 426 2.69 20.71 3.82
CA ARG A 426 3.86 19.92 4.19
C ARG A 426 3.94 19.75 5.70
N HIS A 427 4.25 18.54 6.14
CA HIS A 427 4.35 18.25 7.56
C HIS A 427 5.26 17.06 7.81
N TYR A 428 5.76 16.97 9.03
CA TYR A 428 6.43 15.77 9.50
C TYR A 428 6.06 15.52 10.96
N GLY A 429 6.38 14.33 11.44
CA GLY A 429 6.00 14.03 12.79
C GLY A 429 6.57 12.74 13.33
N VAL A 430 6.19 12.44 14.56
CA VAL A 430 6.57 11.23 15.29
C VAL A 430 5.32 10.55 15.84
N ARG A 431 5.30 9.23 15.75
CA ARG A 431 4.23 8.40 16.29
C ARG A 431 4.84 7.36 17.21
N THR A 432 4.36 7.28 18.45
CA THR A 432 4.75 6.24 19.42
C THR A 432 3.62 5.21 19.54
N ASP A 433 3.67 4.34 20.53
CA ASP A 433 2.56 3.41 20.77
C ASP A 433 1.24 4.13 21.00
N ARG A 434 1.27 5.26 21.68
CA ARG A 434 0.07 5.95 22.12
C ARG A 434 -0.12 7.33 21.54
N TYR A 435 0.97 8.07 21.30
CA TYR A 435 0.90 9.50 20.96
C TYR A 435 1.40 9.77 19.55
N LYS A 436 0.88 10.85 18.97
CA LYS A 436 1.32 11.36 17.67
C LYS A 436 1.53 12.87 17.79
N LEU A 437 2.68 13.36 17.32
CA LEU A 437 2.98 14.79 17.25
C LEU A 437 3.29 15.14 15.80
N ILE A 438 2.56 16.10 15.25
CA ILE A 438 2.69 16.53 13.84
C ILE A 438 3.11 17.99 13.81
N TYR A 439 4.11 18.29 12.97
CA TYR A 439 4.62 19.66 12.78
C TYR A 439 4.38 20.10 11.35
N PHE A 440 3.58 21.17 11.19
CA PHE A 440 3.34 21.82 9.89
C PHE A 440 4.39 22.89 9.75
N TYR A 441 5.52 22.56 9.15
CA TYR A 441 6.73 23.36 9.29
C TYR A 441 6.71 24.64 8.47
N MET A 442 5.82 24.79 7.49
CA MET A 442 5.70 26.03 6.74
C MET A 442 4.88 27.09 7.47
N LEU A 443 4.15 26.72 8.52
CA LEU A 443 3.39 27.68 9.33
C LEU A 443 3.71 27.59 10.83
N ASP A 444 4.76 26.84 11.17
CA ASP A 444 5.22 26.67 12.55
C ASP A 444 4.07 26.28 13.49
N GLY A 445 3.30 25.29 13.08
CA GLY A 445 2.14 24.84 13.85
C GLY A 445 2.22 23.37 14.19
N TRP A 446 1.75 23.03 15.38
CA TRP A 446 1.82 21.67 15.92
C TRP A 446 0.44 21.11 16.25
N GLU A 447 0.26 19.81 16.04
CA GLU A 447 -0.89 19.07 16.55
C GLU A 447 -0.37 17.88 17.36
N LEU A 448 -1.06 17.59 18.47
CA LEU A 448 -0.72 16.48 19.35
C LEU A 448 -1.98 15.64 19.58
N TYR A 449 -1.86 14.32 19.45
CA TYR A 449 -2.99 13.41 19.67
C TYR A 449 -2.63 12.30 20.63
N ASP A 450 -3.58 11.95 21.51
CA ASP A 450 -3.55 10.77 22.35
C ASP A 450 -4.45 9.72 21.66
N LEU A 451 -3.82 8.75 20.98
CA LEU A 451 -4.55 7.79 20.15
C LEU A 451 -5.37 6.79 20.98
N LYS A 452 -5.05 6.67 22.27
CA LYS A 452 -5.84 5.80 23.15
C LYS A 452 -7.22 6.41 23.46
N THR A 453 -7.27 7.71 23.70
CA THR A 453 -8.53 8.39 24.06
C THR A 453 -9.19 9.07 22.86
N ASP A 454 -8.45 9.32 21.79
CA ASP A 454 -8.91 10.02 20.60
C ASP A 454 -8.37 9.32 19.34
N PRO A 455 -8.79 8.06 19.09
CA PRO A 455 -8.26 7.32 17.95
C PRO A 455 -8.63 7.93 16.60
N ASP A 456 -9.67 8.76 16.53
CA ASP A 456 -10.07 9.43 15.30
C ASP A 456 -9.34 10.76 15.07
N GLU A 457 -8.49 11.19 16.01
CA GLU A 457 -7.65 12.38 15.87
C GLU A 457 -8.47 13.63 15.60
N LEU A 458 -9.48 13.84 16.46
CA LEU A 458 -10.41 14.97 16.35
C LEU A 458 -10.01 16.17 17.18
N ASN A 459 -9.21 15.98 18.24
CA ASN A 459 -8.95 17.02 19.23
C ASN A 459 -7.45 17.12 19.52
N SER A 460 -6.79 18.10 18.92
CA SER A 460 -5.38 18.34 19.22
C SER A 460 -5.21 18.81 20.65
N LEU A 461 -4.27 18.18 21.34
CA LEU A 461 -3.94 18.50 22.73
C LEU A 461 -2.73 19.44 22.84
N TYR A 462 -2.19 19.88 21.71
CA TYR A 462 -1.01 20.75 21.72
C TYR A 462 -1.33 22.07 22.43
N GLY A 463 -0.52 22.41 23.39
CA GLY A 463 -0.70 23.64 24.17
C GLY A 463 -1.70 23.51 25.31
N LYS A 464 -2.31 22.34 25.49
CA LYS A 464 -3.26 22.12 26.58
C LYS A 464 -2.51 21.83 27.86
N LYS A 465 -3.06 22.34 28.98
CA LYS A 465 -2.52 22.13 30.33
C LYS A 465 -2.47 20.62 30.63
N GLY A 466 -1.35 20.18 31.16
CA GLY A 466 -1.13 18.79 31.53
C GLY A 466 -0.42 17.97 30.46
N TYR A 467 -0.21 18.51 29.26
CA TYR A 467 0.44 17.81 28.17
C TYR A 467 1.84 18.36 27.85
N GLU A 468 2.39 19.21 28.73
CA GLU A 468 3.68 19.87 28.50
C GLU A 468 4.81 18.85 28.44
N LYS A 469 4.85 17.89 29.40
CA LYS A 469 5.91 16.88 29.42
C LYS A 469 5.82 15.93 28.23
N ILE A 470 4.63 15.45 27.91
CA ILE A 470 4.42 14.57 26.76
C ILE A 470 4.87 15.27 25.49
N THR A 471 4.50 16.53 25.31
CA THR A 471 4.90 17.32 24.14
C THR A 471 6.41 17.45 24.06
N SER A 472 7.06 17.79 25.17
CA SER A 472 8.51 17.94 25.23
C SER A 472 9.22 16.62 24.89
N ASP A 473 8.75 15.51 25.48
CA ASP A 473 9.32 14.19 25.22
C ASP A 473 9.19 13.82 23.75
N LEU A 474 8.04 14.10 23.14
CA LEU A 474 7.82 13.79 21.72
C LEU A 474 8.66 14.67 20.81
N LYS A 475 8.85 15.96 21.14
CA LYS A 475 9.74 16.84 20.37
C LYS A 475 11.19 16.34 20.44
N THR A 476 11.62 15.86 21.61
CA THR A 476 12.95 15.28 21.78
C THR A 476 13.10 14.03 20.90
N GLU A 477 12.10 13.16 20.92
CA GLU A 477 12.12 11.94 20.10
C GLU A 477 12.10 12.28 18.61
N LEU A 478 11.30 13.25 18.19
CA LEU A 478 11.24 13.70 16.81
C LEU A 478 12.61 14.22 16.34
N THR A 479 13.26 15.01 17.17
CA THR A 479 14.60 15.52 16.88
C THR A 479 15.60 14.37 16.75
N ARG A 480 15.51 13.37 17.65
CA ARG A 480 16.37 12.19 17.60
C ARG A 480 16.19 11.43 16.27
N LEU A 481 14.95 11.21 15.87
CA LEU A 481 14.65 10.49 14.62
C LEU A 481 15.18 11.24 13.41
N ARG A 482 14.97 12.55 13.37
CA ARG A 482 15.47 13.36 12.26
C ARG A 482 16.99 13.29 12.16
N LYS A 483 17.67 13.27 13.31
CA LYS A 483 19.13 13.13 13.34
C LYS A 483 19.57 11.72 12.90
N VAL A 484 18.93 10.68 13.42
CA VAL A 484 19.25 9.29 13.07
C VAL A 484 19.08 9.06 11.57
N TYR A 485 18.01 9.57 10.98
CA TYR A 485 17.72 9.41 9.56
C TYR A 485 18.38 10.49 8.69
N GLN A 486 19.11 11.42 9.30
CA GLN A 486 19.84 12.48 8.59
C GLN A 486 18.89 13.31 7.70
N VAL A 487 17.77 13.73 8.25
CA VAL A 487 16.74 14.47 7.52
C VAL A 487 17.16 15.93 7.38
N PRO A 488 17.33 16.46 6.16
CA PRO A 488 17.68 17.89 6.01
C PRO A 488 16.43 18.75 6.16
N GLU A 489 16.66 20.04 6.39
CA GLU A 489 15.56 21.00 6.34
C GLU A 489 15.00 21.08 4.92
N ASP A 490 13.69 21.13 4.80
CA ASP A 490 13.01 21.23 3.51
C ASP A 490 12.83 22.70 3.15
N THR A 491 13.77 23.24 2.36
CA THR A 491 13.75 24.64 1.94
C THR A 491 13.28 24.81 0.49
N ARG A 492 12.75 23.75 -0.13
CA ARG A 492 12.32 23.81 -1.53
C ARG A 492 11.16 24.80 -1.68
N PRO A 493 11.18 25.62 -2.75
CA PRO A 493 10.05 26.52 -3.00
C PRO A 493 8.79 25.74 -3.36
N LEU A 494 7.65 26.40 -3.31
CA LEU A 494 6.40 25.82 -3.81
C LEU A 494 6.49 25.66 -5.33
N SER A 495 5.92 24.56 -5.85
CA SER A 495 5.95 24.29 -7.29
C SER A 495 5.05 25.25 -8.08
N ARG A 496 4.06 25.85 -7.40
CA ARG A 496 3.13 26.84 -7.95
C ARG A 496 2.44 27.55 -6.79
N ALA A 497 1.78 28.65 -7.06
CA ALA A 497 0.98 29.32 -6.03
C ALA A 497 -0.16 28.41 -5.58
N PRO A 498 -0.48 28.38 -4.29
CA PRO A 498 -1.69 27.64 -3.85
C PRO A 498 -2.93 28.22 -4.51
N ARG A 499 -3.84 27.34 -4.89
CA ARG A 499 -5.14 27.80 -5.39
C ARG A 499 -5.94 28.39 -4.23
N GLU A 500 -6.49 29.58 -4.43
CA GLU A 500 -7.40 30.12 -3.43
C GLU A 500 -8.63 29.21 -3.31
N PRO A 501 -9.16 29.03 -2.10
CA PRO A 501 -10.41 28.31 -1.94
C PRO A 501 -11.47 28.95 -2.83
N ARG A 502 -12.17 28.15 -3.60
CA ARG A 502 -13.30 28.67 -4.39
C ARG A 502 -14.29 29.27 -3.41
N LYS A 503 -14.49 30.57 -3.51
CA LYS A 503 -15.56 31.22 -2.76
C LYS A 503 -16.87 30.60 -3.24
N ASN A 504 -17.63 30.10 -2.30
CA ASN A 504 -18.96 29.60 -2.62
C ASN A 504 -19.73 30.74 -3.29
N LYS A 505 -20.05 30.55 -4.55
CA LYS A 505 -21.06 31.43 -5.16
C LYS A 505 -22.36 31.05 -4.45
N LYS A 506 -22.79 31.96 -3.58
CA LYS A 506 -24.15 31.90 -3.06
C LYS A 506 -25.06 32.11 -4.28
N GLY A 507 -25.60 31.03 -4.77
CA GLY A 507 -26.66 31.05 -5.77
C GLY A 507 -27.98 30.80 -5.11
#